data_478c940ff59cf1b7fb6856b13b0b4ef4
#
_entry.id   478c940ff59cf1b7fb6856b13b0b4ef4
#
_cell.length_a   1.000
_cell.length_b   1.000
_cell.length_c   1.000
_cell.angle_alpha   90.00
_cell.angle_beta   90.00
_cell.angle_gamma   90.00
#
_symmetry.space_group_name_H-M   'P 1'
#
loop_
_entity.id
_entity.type
_entity.pdbx_description
1 polymer ?
#
loop_
_entity_poly.entity_id
_entity_poly.type
_entity_poly.pdbx_seq_one_letter_code
_entity_poly.pdbx_strand_id
1 'polypeptide(L)'
;WCNDKNSLYRKEIDGFPVVVHQDTCRKNCLPLQEDPAILLYLFPERKISFDGFITYEGRRFGVPYSYGQSIVRVNRTDRILSIYSDDMTKCLVTHNVTWSRRDSFCHDQYVKPEQPEEFPTAPVKAIVQQALEDDTADGFNKFNFE
;
A
#
# COMPACT_ATOMS: atom_id res chain seq x y z
N TRP A 1 -16.67 26.51 -3.47
CA TRP A 1 -16.28 27.74 -2.76
C TRP A 1 -15.14 28.46 -3.49
N CYS A 2 -14.04 27.84 -3.84
CA CYS A 2 -12.92 28.49 -4.55
C CYS A 2 -13.36 29.07 -5.90
N ASN A 3 -14.10 28.33 -6.70
CA ASN A 3 -14.59 28.80 -8.00
C ASN A 3 -15.51 30.01 -7.86
N ASP A 4 -16.41 30.02 -6.87
CA ASP A 4 -17.32 31.14 -6.62
C ASP A 4 -16.53 32.40 -6.23
N LYS A 5 -15.53 32.27 -5.38
CA LYS A 5 -14.70 33.40 -4.96
C LYS A 5 -13.81 33.96 -6.08
N ASN A 6 -13.31 33.10 -6.95
CA ASN A 6 -12.47 33.50 -8.08
C ASN A 6 -13.26 34.12 -9.25
N SER A 7 -14.56 33.90 -9.30
CA SER A 7 -15.47 34.49 -10.29
C SER A 7 -16.15 35.79 -9.84
N LEU A 8 -15.89 36.26 -8.60
CA LEU A 8 -16.41 37.54 -8.12
C LEU A 8 -15.45 38.69 -8.44
N TYR A 9 -15.99 39.81 -8.88
CA TYR A 9 -15.22 41.03 -9.12
C TYR A 9 -14.57 41.54 -7.82
N ARG A 10 -13.28 41.91 -7.90
CA ARG A 10 -12.50 42.44 -6.80
C ARG A 10 -11.96 43.85 -7.16
N LYS A 11 -12.30 44.83 -6.33
CA LYS A 11 -11.84 46.23 -6.51
C LYS A 11 -10.33 46.34 -6.40
N GLU A 12 -9.69 45.55 -5.53
CA GLU A 12 -8.24 45.57 -5.25
C GLU A 12 -7.40 45.24 -6.48
N ILE A 13 -7.92 44.43 -7.38
CA ILE A 13 -7.26 43.99 -8.62
C ILE A 13 -7.97 44.54 -9.86
N ASP A 14 -9.00 45.36 -9.68
CA ASP A 14 -9.86 45.88 -10.75
C ASP A 14 -10.30 44.82 -11.75
N GLY A 15 -10.76 43.69 -11.26
CA GLY A 15 -11.15 42.58 -12.13
C GLY A 15 -11.62 41.33 -11.42
N PHE A 16 -11.81 40.28 -12.22
CA PHE A 16 -12.12 38.94 -11.73
C PHE A 16 -10.81 38.16 -11.53
N PRO A 17 -10.54 37.60 -10.35
CA PRO A 17 -9.27 36.92 -10.06
C PRO A 17 -8.91 35.87 -11.09
N VAL A 18 -9.88 35.10 -11.60
CA VAL A 18 -9.62 34.07 -12.63
C VAL A 18 -9.10 34.67 -13.94
N VAL A 19 -9.67 35.79 -14.37
CA VAL A 19 -9.27 36.47 -15.62
C VAL A 19 -7.89 37.10 -15.47
N VAL A 20 -7.66 37.84 -14.37
CA VAL A 20 -6.37 38.44 -14.08
C VAL A 20 -5.26 37.39 -13.98
N HIS A 21 -5.55 36.26 -13.34
CA HIS A 21 -4.59 35.14 -13.25
C HIS A 21 -4.27 34.57 -14.64
N GLN A 22 -5.27 34.34 -15.48
CA GLN A 22 -5.05 33.81 -16.84
C GLN A 22 -4.26 34.76 -17.71
N ASP A 23 -4.56 36.05 -17.63
CA ASP A 23 -3.95 37.05 -18.52
C ASP A 23 -2.55 37.46 -18.08
N THR A 24 -2.29 37.52 -16.77
CA THR A 24 -1.03 38.05 -16.25
C THR A 24 -0.13 36.96 -15.70
N CYS A 25 -0.62 36.22 -14.70
CA CYS A 25 0.21 35.24 -13.99
C CYS A 25 0.54 34.03 -14.86
N ARG A 26 -0.48 33.42 -15.50
CA ARG A 26 -0.28 32.20 -16.27
C ARG A 26 0.60 32.40 -17.49
N LYS A 27 0.49 33.55 -18.17
CA LYS A 27 1.33 33.87 -19.33
C LYS A 27 2.78 34.10 -18.97
N ASN A 28 3.03 34.60 -17.75
CA ASN A 28 4.36 34.91 -17.25
C ASN A 28 5.01 33.77 -16.45
N CYS A 29 4.25 32.71 -16.13
CA CYS A 29 4.79 31.52 -15.48
C CYS A 29 5.60 30.69 -16.49
N LEU A 30 6.82 30.40 -16.17
CA LEU A 30 7.61 29.42 -16.90
C LEU A 30 7.08 28.01 -16.55
N PRO A 31 7.05 27.07 -17.54
CA PRO A 31 6.76 25.68 -17.23
C PRO A 31 7.81 25.18 -16.24
N LEU A 32 7.34 24.38 -15.27
CA LEU A 32 8.24 23.72 -14.35
C LEU A 32 9.15 22.79 -15.15
N GLN A 33 10.47 23.02 -15.07
CA GLN A 33 11.43 22.11 -15.68
C GLN A 33 11.35 20.76 -14.94
N GLU A 34 11.44 19.67 -15.68
CA GLU A 34 11.53 18.32 -15.13
C GLU A 34 12.94 18.13 -14.53
N ASP A 35 13.20 18.81 -13.43
CA ASP A 35 14.42 18.63 -12.65
C ASP A 35 14.25 17.41 -11.73
N PRO A 36 15.12 16.40 -11.81
CA PRO A 36 15.08 15.25 -10.92
C PRO A 36 15.07 15.62 -9.44
N ALA A 37 15.74 16.70 -9.05
CA ALA A 37 15.73 17.18 -7.65
C ALA A 37 14.34 17.63 -7.20
N ILE A 38 13.56 18.26 -8.08
CA ILE A 38 12.18 18.65 -7.77
C ILE A 38 11.29 17.42 -7.62
N LEU A 39 11.46 16.42 -8.48
CA LEU A 39 10.72 15.16 -8.40
C LEU A 39 11.02 14.46 -7.07
N LEU A 40 12.26 14.37 -6.64
CA LEU A 40 12.64 13.78 -5.35
C LEU A 40 12.00 14.51 -4.17
N TYR A 41 11.84 15.83 -4.27
CA TYR A 41 11.15 16.62 -3.24
C TYR A 41 9.64 16.36 -3.20
N LEU A 42 9.00 16.25 -4.37
CA LEU A 42 7.56 15.98 -4.48
C LEU A 42 7.16 14.56 -4.08
N PHE A 43 8.11 13.63 -4.05
CA PHE A 43 7.91 12.23 -3.72
C PHE A 43 8.62 11.89 -2.39
N PRO A 44 7.96 12.11 -1.26
CA PRO A 44 8.57 11.90 0.05
C PRO A 44 9.02 10.45 0.22
N GLU A 45 10.18 10.32 0.84
CA GLU A 45 10.79 9.05 1.20
C GLU A 45 10.03 8.34 2.32
N ARG A 46 9.92 7.02 2.22
CA ARG A 46 9.36 6.14 3.26
C ARG A 46 10.22 4.91 3.43
N LYS A 47 10.42 4.51 4.68
CA LYS A 47 11.10 3.25 5.02
C LYS A 47 10.12 2.10 4.98
N ILE A 48 10.56 0.99 4.42
CA ILE A 48 9.82 -0.27 4.45
C ILE A 48 10.11 -0.93 5.79
N SER A 49 9.07 -1.34 6.50
CA SER A 49 9.19 -2.12 7.73
C SER A 49 9.56 -3.58 7.41
N PHE A 50 10.05 -4.32 8.41
CA PHE A 50 10.48 -5.71 8.25
C PHE A 50 9.39 -6.65 7.70
N ASP A 51 8.14 -6.28 7.86
CA ASP A 51 6.97 -7.03 7.40
C ASP A 51 6.48 -6.59 5.99
N GLY A 52 7.28 -5.79 5.28
CA GLY A 52 7.02 -5.40 3.90
C GLY A 52 5.97 -4.29 3.75
N PHE A 53 5.75 -3.47 4.77
CA PHE A 53 4.83 -2.34 4.69
C PHE A 53 5.54 -0.99 4.80
N ILE A 54 4.94 0.01 4.19
CA ILE A 54 5.22 1.42 4.49
C ILE A 54 4.06 2.03 5.25
N THR A 55 4.35 3.04 6.05
CA THR A 55 3.32 3.84 6.73
C THR A 55 3.13 5.16 6.00
N TYR A 56 1.90 5.44 5.60
CA TYR A 56 1.49 6.71 4.99
C TYR A 56 0.16 7.17 5.57
N GLU A 57 0.10 8.40 6.09
CA GLU A 57 -1.09 8.96 6.76
C GLU A 57 -1.72 8.04 7.83
N GLY A 58 -0.87 7.40 8.64
CA GLY A 58 -1.31 6.50 9.72
C GLY A 58 -1.89 5.17 9.23
N ARG A 59 -1.64 4.78 7.97
CA ARG A 59 -2.09 3.53 7.37
C ARG A 59 -0.91 2.77 6.80
N ARG A 60 -1.07 1.45 6.66
CA ARG A 60 -0.03 0.56 6.17
C ARG A 60 -0.35 0.10 4.76
N PHE A 61 0.64 0.18 3.89
CA PHE A 61 0.55 -0.20 2.48
C PHE A 61 1.68 -1.17 2.15
N GLY A 62 1.33 -2.31 1.59
CA GLY A 62 2.27 -3.36 1.23
C GLY A 62 3.16 -2.97 0.05
N VAL A 63 4.41 -3.43 0.09
CA VAL A 63 5.39 -3.26 -0.98
C VAL A 63 5.78 -4.64 -1.49
N PRO A 64 5.97 -4.85 -2.81
CA PRO A 64 6.39 -6.12 -3.35
C PRO A 64 7.71 -6.59 -2.74
N TYR A 65 7.77 -7.84 -2.30
CA TYR A 65 8.97 -8.44 -1.72
C TYR A 65 10.17 -8.39 -2.66
N SER A 66 9.91 -8.52 -3.96
CA SER A 66 10.94 -8.52 -5.00
C SER A 66 11.77 -7.23 -5.06
N TYR A 67 11.32 -6.16 -4.41
CA TYR A 67 12.04 -4.89 -4.43
C TYR A 67 13.37 -4.94 -3.64
N GLY A 68 13.43 -5.66 -2.53
CA GLY A 68 14.67 -5.95 -1.80
C GLY A 68 15.40 -4.77 -1.16
N GLN A 69 14.94 -3.53 -1.32
CA GLN A 69 15.52 -2.33 -0.71
C GLN A 69 14.66 -1.86 0.48
N SER A 70 15.23 -1.02 1.32
CA SER A 70 14.57 -0.54 2.54
C SER A 70 13.86 0.80 2.40
N ILE A 71 14.04 1.50 1.29
CA ILE A 71 13.54 2.86 1.05
C ILE A 71 12.76 2.89 -0.24
N VAL A 72 11.65 3.59 -0.22
CA VAL A 72 10.79 3.86 -1.38
C VAL A 72 10.32 5.30 -1.36
N ARG A 73 9.85 5.78 -2.50
CA ARG A 73 9.21 7.08 -2.63
C ARG A 73 7.74 6.92 -2.91
N VAL A 74 6.94 7.83 -2.37
CA VAL A 74 5.48 7.73 -2.48
C VAL A 74 4.91 9.00 -3.08
N ASN A 75 3.88 8.83 -3.89
CA ASN A 75 3.07 9.94 -4.37
C ASN A 75 1.59 9.59 -4.24
N ARG A 76 0.82 10.55 -3.77
CA ARG A 76 -0.62 10.41 -3.69
C ARG A 76 -1.30 11.35 -4.65
N THR A 77 -2.13 10.80 -5.52
CA THR A 77 -3.02 11.54 -6.41
C THR A 77 -4.45 11.12 -6.09
N ASP A 78 -5.22 12.02 -5.50
CA ASP A 78 -6.60 11.77 -5.06
C ASP A 78 -6.72 10.54 -4.14
N ARG A 79 -7.24 9.44 -4.68
CA ARG A 79 -7.45 8.18 -3.97
C ARG A 79 -6.43 7.10 -4.32
N ILE A 80 -5.40 7.43 -5.06
CA ILE A 80 -4.37 6.48 -5.47
C ILE A 80 -3.06 6.86 -4.79
N LEU A 81 -2.47 5.92 -4.07
CA LEU A 81 -1.11 6.00 -3.55
C LEU A 81 -0.22 5.16 -4.44
N SER A 82 0.72 5.80 -5.12
CA SER A 82 1.72 5.15 -5.95
C SER A 82 3.04 5.06 -5.19
N ILE A 83 3.64 3.89 -5.18
CA ILE A 83 4.93 3.62 -4.53
C ILE A 83 5.97 3.37 -5.61
N TYR A 84 7.05 4.12 -5.54
CA TYR A 84 8.15 4.09 -6.51
C TYR A 84 9.43 3.58 -5.85
N SER A 85 10.34 3.07 -6.68
CA SER A 85 11.72 2.84 -6.27
C SER A 85 12.37 4.13 -5.78
N ASP A 86 13.43 4.05 -4.97
CA ASP A 86 14.11 5.22 -4.41
C ASP A 86 14.67 6.14 -5.50
N ASP A 87 15.14 5.57 -6.60
CA ASP A 87 15.63 6.30 -7.78
C ASP A 87 14.52 6.81 -8.72
N MET A 88 13.24 6.61 -8.38
CA MET A 88 12.08 7.02 -9.16
C MET A 88 11.96 6.38 -10.56
N THR A 89 12.79 5.39 -10.88
CA THR A 89 12.82 4.77 -12.21
C THR A 89 11.63 3.84 -12.46
N LYS A 90 11.09 3.24 -11.39
CA LYS A 90 10.03 2.23 -11.49
C LYS A 90 8.91 2.48 -10.49
N CYS A 91 7.67 2.45 -10.97
CA CYS A 91 6.50 2.32 -10.11
C CYS A 91 6.37 0.85 -9.68
N LEU A 92 6.48 0.60 -8.37
CA LEU A 92 6.46 -0.75 -7.79
C LEU A 92 5.04 -1.26 -7.64
N VAL A 93 4.16 -0.44 -7.09
CA VAL A 93 2.77 -0.79 -6.81
C VAL A 93 1.91 0.45 -6.63
N THR A 94 0.63 0.31 -6.93
CA THR A 94 -0.40 1.33 -6.67
C THR A 94 -1.46 0.78 -5.75
N HIS A 95 -1.89 1.58 -4.78
CA HIS A 95 -2.94 1.23 -3.83
C HIS A 95 -4.09 2.22 -3.89
N ASN A 96 -5.31 1.73 -3.73
CA ASN A 96 -6.47 2.57 -3.54
C ASN A 96 -6.55 3.01 -2.07
N VAL A 97 -6.54 4.31 -1.83
CA VAL A 97 -6.70 4.90 -0.50
C VAL A 97 -8.20 5.02 -0.21
N THR A 98 -8.73 4.08 0.54
CA THR A 98 -10.13 4.06 1.00
C THR A 98 -10.26 4.70 2.38
N TRP A 99 -11.46 4.90 2.89
CA TRP A 99 -11.69 5.38 4.26
C TRP A 99 -11.38 4.31 5.34
N SER A 100 -11.27 3.06 4.95
CA SER A 100 -10.92 1.97 5.88
C SER A 100 -9.50 2.15 6.40
N ARG A 101 -9.31 1.93 7.70
CA ARG A 101 -7.98 1.92 8.35
C ARG A 101 -7.28 0.56 8.26
N ARG A 102 -7.82 -0.38 7.49
CA ARG A 102 -7.20 -1.70 7.31
C ARG A 102 -5.93 -1.58 6.47
N ASP A 103 -4.99 -2.48 6.72
CA ASP A 103 -3.78 -2.62 5.92
C ASP A 103 -4.15 -2.93 4.47
N SER A 104 -3.43 -2.32 3.53
CA SER A 104 -3.60 -2.57 2.11
C SER A 104 -2.45 -3.43 1.62
N PHE A 105 -2.76 -4.65 1.20
CA PHE A 105 -1.77 -5.62 0.71
C PHE A 105 -1.58 -5.47 -0.80
N CYS A 106 -0.38 -5.80 -1.28
CA CYS A 106 -0.13 -6.00 -2.70
C CYS A 106 0.00 -7.50 -3.02
N HIS A 107 -0.17 -7.83 -4.30
CA HIS A 107 -0.20 -9.24 -4.74
C HIS A 107 1.11 -9.98 -4.44
N ASP A 108 2.26 -9.31 -4.60
CA ASP A 108 3.59 -9.91 -4.49
C ASP A 108 4.34 -9.46 -3.22
N GLN A 109 3.60 -9.17 -2.13
CA GLN A 109 4.18 -8.69 -0.89
C GLN A 109 5.02 -9.74 -0.18
N TYR A 110 4.64 -11.00 -0.29
CA TYR A 110 5.34 -12.13 0.32
C TYR A 110 5.88 -13.06 -0.75
N VAL A 111 7.02 -13.69 -0.46
CA VAL A 111 7.56 -14.73 -1.35
C VAL A 111 6.54 -15.85 -1.42
N LYS A 112 6.10 -16.18 -2.62
CA LYS A 112 5.43 -17.46 -2.81
C LYS A 112 6.51 -18.54 -2.69
N PRO A 113 6.33 -19.56 -1.83
CA PRO A 113 7.22 -20.70 -1.86
C PRO A 113 7.23 -21.25 -3.29
N GLU A 114 8.42 -21.40 -3.88
CA GLU A 114 8.61 -21.81 -5.27
C GLU A 114 8.10 -23.26 -5.54
N GLN A 115 7.83 -24.00 -4.48
CA GLN A 115 7.15 -25.29 -4.57
C GLN A 115 6.01 -25.31 -3.55
N PRO A 116 4.79 -25.71 -3.92
CA PRO A 116 3.88 -26.19 -2.91
C PRO A 116 4.62 -27.38 -2.27
N GLU A 117 5.01 -27.25 -1.00
CA GLU A 117 5.26 -28.45 -0.22
C GLU A 117 3.96 -29.25 -0.36
N GLU A 118 4.01 -30.33 -1.14
CA GLU A 118 2.99 -31.34 -1.10
C GLU A 118 3.04 -31.84 0.34
N PHE A 119 2.28 -31.21 1.20
CA PHE A 119 1.94 -31.81 2.48
C PHE A 119 1.38 -33.17 2.09
N PRO A 120 2.00 -34.27 2.54
CA PRO A 120 1.47 -35.57 2.24
C PRO A 120 0.03 -35.56 2.70
N THR A 121 -0.88 -35.50 1.73
CA THR A 121 -2.32 -35.66 1.97
C THR A 121 -2.53 -37.11 2.33
N ALA A 122 -1.99 -37.51 3.48
CA ALA A 122 -2.49 -38.69 4.15
C ALA A 122 -3.98 -38.39 4.33
N PRO A 123 -4.87 -39.18 3.76
CA PRO A 123 -6.30 -38.92 3.83
C PRO A 123 -6.63 -38.78 5.32
N VAL A 124 -7.23 -37.66 5.69
CA VAL A 124 -7.58 -37.34 7.08
C VAL A 124 -8.30 -38.53 7.76
N LYS A 125 -8.99 -39.34 6.99
CA LYS A 125 -9.60 -40.62 7.41
C LYS A 125 -8.60 -41.66 7.95
N ALA A 126 -7.37 -41.72 7.43
CA ALA A 126 -6.39 -42.70 7.91
C ALA A 126 -5.80 -42.25 9.25
N ILE A 127 -5.59 -40.92 9.45
CA ILE A 127 -5.10 -40.37 10.71
C ILE A 127 -6.15 -40.51 11.81
N VAL A 128 -7.43 -40.29 11.51
CA VAL A 128 -8.53 -40.46 12.45
C VAL A 128 -8.76 -41.92 12.81
N GLN A 129 -8.63 -42.86 11.86
CA GLN A 129 -8.73 -44.27 12.15
C GLN A 129 -7.57 -44.78 12.99
N GLN A 130 -6.35 -44.36 12.71
CA GLN A 130 -5.18 -44.74 13.51
C GLN A 130 -5.24 -44.21 14.94
N ALA A 131 -5.70 -42.96 15.13
CA ALA A 131 -5.93 -42.39 16.45
C ALA A 131 -7.07 -43.07 17.22
N LEU A 132 -8.10 -43.56 16.51
CA LEU A 132 -9.20 -44.30 17.15
C LEU A 132 -8.81 -45.74 17.52
N GLU A 133 -7.90 -46.39 16.75
CA GLU A 133 -7.39 -47.73 17.06
C GLU A 133 -6.38 -47.68 18.24
N ASP A 134 -5.57 -46.65 18.37
CA ASP A 134 -4.65 -46.45 19.49
C ASP A 134 -5.39 -46.13 20.81
N ASP A 135 -6.49 -45.36 20.75
CA ASP A 135 -7.31 -45.04 21.92
C ASP A 135 -8.15 -46.25 22.44
N THR A 136 -8.47 -47.23 21.60
CA THR A 136 -9.23 -48.41 22.00
C THR A 136 -8.36 -49.46 22.65
N ALA A 137 -7.02 -49.41 22.52
CA ALA A 137 -6.16 -50.47 23.06
C ALA A 137 -5.75 -50.30 24.52
N ASP A 138 -5.70 -49.05 25.09
CA ASP A 138 -5.13 -48.87 26.46
C ASP A 138 -5.78 -47.83 27.38
N GLY A 139 -6.79 -47.08 26.95
CA GLY A 139 -7.23 -45.85 27.63
C GLY A 139 -8.35 -46.02 28.68
N PHE A 140 -9.31 -46.89 28.43
CA PHE A 140 -10.58 -46.89 29.19
C PHE A 140 -10.70 -47.94 30.32
N ASN A 141 -9.78 -48.88 30.42
CA ASN A 141 -9.85 -49.94 31.47
C ASN A 141 -9.20 -49.56 32.79
N LYS A 142 -8.73 -48.34 32.99
CA LYS A 142 -8.08 -47.90 34.23
C LYS A 142 -8.94 -47.07 35.17
N PHE A 143 -10.16 -46.78 34.83
CA PHE A 143 -11.09 -46.07 35.75
C PHE A 143 -12.18 -47.03 36.25
N ASN A 144 -11.81 -47.90 37.19
CA ASN A 144 -12.79 -48.53 38.04
C ASN A 144 -13.18 -47.52 39.13
N PHE A 145 -14.37 -47.01 39.07
CA PHE A 145 -15.01 -46.33 40.19
C PHE A 145 -15.58 -47.37 41.15
N GLU A 146 -14.95 -47.53 42.31
CA GLU A 146 -15.58 -48.06 43.49
C GLU A 146 -16.40 -46.97 44.18
#